data_e7bf94f556efe904dedbe6f23b0fe2cd
#
_entry.id   e7bf94f556efe904dedbe6f23b0fe2cd
#
_cell.length_a   1.000
_cell.length_b   1.000
_cell.length_c   1.000
_cell.angle_alpha   90.00
_cell.angle_beta   90.00
_cell.angle_gamma   90.00
#
_symmetry.space_group_name_H-M   'P 1'
#
loop_
_entity.id
_entity.type
_entity.pdbx_description
1 polymer ?
#
loop_
_entity_poly.entity_id
_entity_poly.type
_entity_poly.pdbx_seq_one_letter_code
_entity_poly.pdbx_strand_id
1 'polypeptide(L)'
;GVRRCAGYTDNVEFSAEDASRSERDFLCRVVETAIKAGATTINLPDTVGYAQPQEFADLIRYVIENTPNSDKAIFSVHCHNDLGLAVANTLAALSVGARQAEVTISGIGERAGNAALEELAMALRVRKDYYGLEHGIVTEQLYPSCRLLSMTIGQPIPNNKAIVGANAFAHESGIHQDGMLKNRETYEIMTPQSVGRNESNLVIGKHSGRNAVRNKFE
;
A
#
# COMPACT_ATOMS: atom_id res chain seq x y z
N GLY A 1 28.02 6.07 9.12
CA GLY A 1 26.70 5.86 9.75
C GLY A 1 26.48 4.39 10.10
N VAL A 2 26.25 3.49 9.12
CA VAL A 2 25.84 2.09 9.30
C VAL A 2 26.71 1.31 10.29
N ARG A 3 28.03 1.27 10.09
CA ARG A 3 28.95 0.55 11.00
C ARG A 3 28.86 1.01 12.46
N ARG A 4 28.60 2.29 12.69
CA ARG A 4 28.42 2.81 14.05
C ARG A 4 27.09 2.32 14.64
N CYS A 5 26.00 2.33 13.86
CA CYS A 5 24.70 1.83 14.31
C CYS A 5 24.74 0.33 14.60
N ALA A 6 25.42 -0.46 13.75
CA ALA A 6 25.61 -1.89 13.95
C ALA A 6 26.39 -2.26 15.22
N GLY A 7 27.09 -1.32 15.83
CA GLY A 7 27.69 -1.50 17.16
C GLY A 7 26.69 -1.42 18.33
N TYR A 8 25.44 -1.02 18.09
CA TYR A 8 24.40 -0.88 19.10
C TYR A 8 23.20 -1.81 18.89
N THR A 9 22.97 -2.29 17.67
CA THR A 9 21.84 -3.15 17.32
C THR A 9 22.14 -3.96 16.06
N ASP A 10 21.59 -5.17 16.00
CA ASP A 10 21.67 -6.03 14.82
C ASP A 10 20.63 -5.69 13.75
N ASN A 11 19.67 -4.82 14.05
CA ASN A 11 18.64 -4.38 13.11
C ASN A 11 18.94 -2.95 12.62
N VAL A 12 19.67 -2.84 11.52
CA VAL A 12 20.09 -1.56 10.93
C VAL A 12 19.56 -1.45 9.51
N GLU A 13 18.74 -0.43 9.27
CA GLU A 13 18.32 -0.06 7.95
C GLU A 13 19.20 1.05 7.37
N PHE A 14 19.54 0.90 6.09
CA PHE A 14 20.16 1.93 5.27
C PHE A 14 19.21 2.35 4.16
N SER A 15 18.88 3.64 4.09
CA SER A 15 18.05 4.21 3.03
C SER A 15 18.89 5.02 2.06
N ALA A 16 18.80 4.69 0.77
CA ALA A 16 19.48 5.39 -0.32
C ALA A 16 18.56 6.47 -0.87
N GLU A 17 18.62 7.70 -0.31
CA GLU A 17 17.80 8.82 -0.77
C GLU A 17 17.86 8.98 -2.31
N ASP A 18 16.70 9.19 -2.92
CA ASP A 18 16.54 9.36 -4.38
C ASP A 18 17.05 8.16 -5.22
N ALA A 19 16.84 6.94 -4.69
CA ALA A 19 17.28 5.73 -5.37
C ALA A 19 16.67 5.59 -6.77
N SER A 20 15.41 5.99 -6.95
CA SER A 20 14.69 5.87 -8.23
C SER A 20 15.34 6.65 -9.38
N ARG A 21 16.10 7.74 -9.09
CA ARG A 21 16.80 8.56 -10.07
C ARG A 21 18.33 8.43 -10.02
N SER A 22 18.84 7.55 -9.17
CA SER A 22 20.28 7.29 -9.06
C SER A 22 20.78 6.38 -10.19
N GLU A 23 22.06 6.52 -10.54
CA GLU A 23 22.71 5.63 -11.50
C GLU A 23 22.78 4.21 -10.90
N ARG A 24 22.35 3.21 -11.65
CA ARG A 24 22.09 1.84 -11.14
C ARG A 24 23.32 1.13 -10.60
N ASP A 25 24.45 1.19 -11.33
CA ASP A 25 25.68 0.53 -10.92
C ASP A 25 26.32 1.21 -9.70
N PHE A 26 26.19 2.54 -9.61
CA PHE A 26 26.60 3.27 -8.42
C PHE A 26 25.74 2.87 -7.21
N LEU A 27 24.44 2.77 -7.39
CA LEU A 27 23.50 2.34 -6.34
C LEU A 27 23.85 0.93 -5.85
N CYS A 28 24.17 -0.03 -6.74
CA CYS A 28 24.61 -1.37 -6.34
C CYS A 28 25.88 -1.33 -5.48
N ARG A 29 26.87 -0.51 -5.83
CA ARG A 29 28.10 -0.33 -5.03
C ARG A 29 27.82 0.26 -3.64
N VAL A 30 26.90 1.22 -3.56
CA VAL A 30 26.47 1.83 -2.30
C VAL A 30 25.78 0.79 -1.41
N VAL A 31 24.84 0.03 -1.97
CA VAL A 31 24.10 -1.05 -1.28
C VAL A 31 25.06 -2.12 -0.79
N GLU A 32 25.97 -2.62 -1.64
CA GLU A 32 26.97 -3.59 -1.25
C GLU A 32 27.83 -3.10 -0.06
N THR A 33 28.22 -1.83 -0.10
CA THR A 33 29.02 -1.20 0.96
C THR A 33 28.21 -1.07 2.26
N ALA A 34 26.94 -0.71 2.19
CA ALA A 34 26.07 -0.60 3.34
C ALA A 34 25.86 -1.97 4.02
N ILE A 35 25.60 -3.03 3.23
CA ILE A 35 25.47 -4.39 3.73
C ILE A 35 26.79 -4.88 4.38
N LYS A 36 27.94 -4.66 3.74
CA LYS A 36 29.27 -4.93 4.34
C LYS A 36 29.52 -4.17 5.63
N ALA A 37 28.92 -3.03 5.81
CA ALA A 37 29.04 -2.23 7.03
C ALA A 37 28.08 -2.66 8.15
N GLY A 38 27.16 -3.61 7.88
CA GLY A 38 26.23 -4.19 8.84
C GLY A 38 24.77 -3.77 8.67
N ALA A 39 24.37 -3.21 7.53
CA ALA A 39 22.96 -3.02 7.23
C ALA A 39 22.28 -4.36 6.95
N THR A 40 21.17 -4.61 7.62
CA THR A 40 20.34 -5.82 7.49
C THR A 40 19.08 -5.55 6.66
N THR A 41 18.75 -4.28 6.46
CA THR A 41 17.68 -3.81 5.58
C THR A 41 18.20 -2.70 4.68
N ILE A 42 17.88 -2.79 3.39
CA ILE A 42 18.20 -1.78 2.38
C ILE A 42 16.91 -1.20 1.87
N ASN A 43 16.67 0.07 2.15
CA ASN A 43 15.52 0.80 1.65
C ASN A 43 15.87 1.60 0.39
N LEU A 44 15.09 1.39 -0.67
CA LEU A 44 15.23 2.05 -1.95
C LEU A 44 14.00 2.92 -2.20
N PRO A 45 14.08 4.23 -1.89
CA PRO A 45 12.92 5.11 -2.00
C PRO A 45 12.72 5.67 -3.41
N ASP A 46 11.46 5.84 -3.79
CA ASP A 46 11.02 6.77 -4.81
C ASP A 46 10.70 8.11 -4.14
N THR A 47 11.77 8.87 -3.84
CA THR A 47 11.74 10.03 -2.94
C THR A 47 10.86 11.17 -3.45
N VAL A 48 10.76 11.34 -4.76
CA VAL A 48 9.97 12.43 -5.37
C VAL A 48 8.69 11.93 -6.05
N GLY A 49 8.33 10.66 -5.87
CA GLY A 49 7.12 10.07 -6.44
C GLY A 49 7.11 10.09 -7.97
N TYR A 50 8.27 9.90 -8.59
CA TYR A 50 8.52 10.08 -10.03
C TYR A 50 8.40 8.78 -10.83
N ALA A 51 8.76 7.66 -10.24
CA ALA A 51 8.90 6.39 -10.94
C ALA A 51 7.56 5.83 -11.44
N GLN A 52 7.63 5.10 -12.57
CA GLN A 52 6.53 4.27 -13.03
C GLN A 52 6.64 2.86 -12.46
N PRO A 53 5.54 2.12 -12.26
CA PRO A 53 5.58 0.82 -11.60
C PRO A 53 6.57 -0.19 -12.21
N GLN A 54 6.57 -0.32 -13.54
CA GLN A 54 7.47 -1.22 -14.23
C GLN A 54 8.93 -0.78 -14.13
N GLU A 55 9.20 0.52 -14.29
CA GLU A 55 10.52 1.13 -14.16
C GLU A 55 11.08 0.91 -12.76
N PHE A 56 10.25 1.10 -11.73
CA PHE A 56 10.64 0.89 -10.34
C PHE A 56 10.91 -0.58 -10.03
N ALA A 57 10.04 -1.49 -10.50
CA ALA A 57 10.27 -2.92 -10.39
C ALA A 57 11.59 -3.35 -11.05
N ASP A 58 11.89 -2.83 -12.25
CA ASP A 58 13.13 -3.14 -12.97
C ASP A 58 14.36 -2.62 -12.23
N LEU A 59 14.27 -1.46 -11.59
CA LEU A 59 15.33 -0.95 -10.72
C LEU A 59 15.56 -1.87 -9.50
N ILE A 60 14.50 -2.21 -8.78
CA ILE A 60 14.60 -3.08 -7.59
C ILE A 60 15.19 -4.43 -7.95
N ARG A 61 14.69 -5.06 -9.02
CA ARG A 61 15.24 -6.32 -9.52
C ARG A 61 16.71 -6.19 -9.89
N TYR A 62 17.06 -5.14 -10.62
CA TYR A 62 18.44 -4.88 -11.03
C TYR A 62 19.38 -4.78 -9.83
N VAL A 63 19.01 -4.02 -8.80
CA VAL A 63 19.84 -3.86 -7.60
C VAL A 63 19.99 -5.18 -6.84
N ILE A 64 18.92 -5.94 -6.69
CA ILE A 64 18.97 -7.26 -6.03
C ILE A 64 19.90 -8.21 -6.79
N GLU A 65 19.79 -8.29 -8.11
CA GLU A 65 20.56 -9.23 -8.95
C GLU A 65 22.04 -8.83 -9.12
N ASN A 66 22.34 -7.53 -9.09
CA ASN A 66 23.69 -7.02 -9.36
C ASN A 66 24.46 -6.57 -8.10
N THR A 67 23.91 -6.79 -6.91
CA THR A 67 24.61 -6.55 -5.64
C THR A 67 25.12 -7.90 -5.09
N PRO A 68 26.44 -8.14 -5.02
CA PRO A 68 27.01 -9.46 -4.72
C PRO A 68 26.61 -10.07 -3.39
N ASN A 69 26.24 -9.27 -2.41
CA ASN A 69 25.83 -9.68 -1.06
C ASN A 69 24.36 -9.35 -0.74
N SER A 70 23.52 -9.23 -1.77
CA SER A 70 22.10 -8.91 -1.62
C SER A 70 21.32 -9.93 -0.78
N ASP A 71 21.75 -11.18 -0.79
CA ASP A 71 21.20 -12.28 -0.01
C ASP A 71 21.29 -12.08 1.53
N LYS A 72 22.11 -11.12 1.98
CA LYS A 72 22.35 -10.83 3.41
C LYS A 72 21.45 -9.70 3.96
N ALA A 73 20.59 -9.13 3.14
CA ALA A 73 19.72 -8.05 3.57
C ALA A 73 18.30 -8.20 3.03
N ILE A 74 17.34 -7.63 3.75
CA ILE A 74 15.97 -7.46 3.27
C ILE A 74 15.92 -6.19 2.44
N PHE A 75 15.30 -6.26 1.25
CA PHE A 75 15.03 -5.07 0.44
C PHE A 75 13.69 -4.47 0.81
N SER A 76 13.73 -3.18 1.12
CA SER A 76 12.61 -2.32 1.50
C SER A 76 12.38 -1.26 0.44
N VAL A 77 11.16 -0.77 0.34
CA VAL A 77 10.80 0.36 -0.53
C VAL A 77 9.97 1.39 0.22
N HIS A 78 10.13 2.64 -0.18
CA HIS A 78 9.42 3.80 0.36
C HIS A 78 8.98 4.68 -0.81
N CYS A 79 7.69 4.70 -1.13
CA CYS A 79 7.19 5.38 -2.31
C CYS A 79 6.34 6.59 -1.94
N HIS A 80 6.71 7.77 -2.49
CA HIS A 80 5.89 8.98 -2.44
C HIS A 80 4.82 8.98 -3.53
N ASN A 81 3.75 9.77 -3.33
CA ASN A 81 2.51 9.68 -4.10
C ASN A 81 2.29 10.87 -5.05
N ASP A 82 3.33 11.56 -5.47
CA ASP A 82 3.23 12.79 -6.26
C ASP A 82 2.50 12.59 -7.60
N LEU A 83 2.68 11.43 -8.23
CA LEU A 83 1.94 11.04 -9.44
C LEU A 83 0.73 10.12 -9.16
N GLY A 84 0.38 9.87 -7.88
CA GLY A 84 -0.69 8.95 -7.52
C GLY A 84 -0.32 7.47 -7.68
N LEU A 85 0.97 7.12 -7.75
CA LEU A 85 1.45 5.79 -8.07
C LEU A 85 2.13 5.06 -6.89
N ALA A 86 2.16 5.64 -5.70
CA ALA A 86 2.93 5.10 -4.58
C ALA A 86 2.59 3.65 -4.26
N VAL A 87 1.31 3.30 -4.16
CA VAL A 87 0.86 1.92 -3.90
C VAL A 87 1.21 1.00 -5.06
N ALA A 88 1.02 1.46 -6.31
CA ALA A 88 1.34 0.68 -7.50
C ALA A 88 2.86 0.38 -7.59
N ASN A 89 3.70 1.39 -7.32
CA ASN A 89 5.16 1.23 -7.28
C ASN A 89 5.58 0.26 -6.17
N THR A 90 4.99 0.37 -4.98
CA THR A 90 5.25 -0.54 -3.86
C THR A 90 4.89 -1.98 -4.20
N LEU A 91 3.71 -2.21 -4.77
CA LEU A 91 3.26 -3.55 -5.21
C LEU A 91 4.18 -4.13 -6.29
N ALA A 92 4.59 -3.30 -7.26
CA ALA A 92 5.51 -3.70 -8.31
C ALA A 92 6.88 -4.12 -7.75
N ALA A 93 7.41 -3.39 -6.78
CA ALA A 93 8.66 -3.73 -6.08
C ALA A 93 8.55 -5.04 -5.29
N LEU A 94 7.43 -5.24 -4.57
CA LEU A 94 7.17 -6.49 -3.83
C LEU A 94 7.11 -7.71 -4.76
N SER A 95 6.57 -7.55 -5.97
CA SER A 95 6.48 -8.62 -6.97
C SER A 95 7.83 -9.10 -7.47
N VAL A 96 8.89 -8.31 -7.33
CA VAL A 96 10.24 -8.61 -7.86
C VAL A 96 11.30 -8.88 -6.79
N GLY A 97 10.91 -8.95 -5.51
CA GLY A 97 11.84 -9.36 -4.46
C GLY A 97 11.95 -8.46 -3.25
N ALA A 98 11.39 -7.24 -3.26
CA ALA A 98 11.26 -6.48 -2.01
C ALA A 98 10.38 -7.26 -1.01
N ARG A 99 10.71 -7.15 0.28
CA ARG A 99 9.99 -7.87 1.35
C ARG A 99 9.61 -6.97 2.52
N GLN A 100 9.95 -5.71 2.44
CA GLN A 100 9.51 -4.66 3.36
C GLN A 100 8.96 -3.49 2.55
N ALA A 101 7.94 -2.83 3.07
CA ALA A 101 7.42 -1.58 2.52
C ALA A 101 7.17 -0.59 3.66
N GLU A 102 7.73 0.60 3.54
CA GLU A 102 7.41 1.72 4.41
C GLU A 102 6.17 2.41 3.88
N VAL A 103 5.14 2.45 4.72
CA VAL A 103 3.82 2.95 4.36
C VAL A 103 3.25 3.78 5.49
N THR A 104 2.22 4.56 5.21
CA THR A 104 1.55 5.36 6.24
C THR A 104 0.03 5.12 6.24
N ILE A 105 -0.58 5.25 7.42
CA ILE A 105 -2.03 5.20 7.54
C ILE A 105 -2.63 6.35 6.73
N SER A 106 -3.62 6.06 5.90
CA SER A 106 -4.27 6.98 4.96
C SER A 106 -3.33 7.60 3.91
N GLY A 107 -2.09 7.13 3.81
CA GLY A 107 -1.11 7.67 2.89
C GLY A 107 -0.59 9.06 3.28
N ILE A 108 -0.69 9.48 4.56
CA ILE A 108 -0.18 10.80 4.96
C ILE A 108 1.33 10.88 4.78
N GLY A 109 1.84 12.08 4.49
CA GLY A 109 3.27 12.34 4.33
C GLY A 109 3.52 13.69 3.66
N GLU A 110 4.76 13.91 3.28
CA GLU A 110 5.16 15.11 2.55
C GLU A 110 4.44 15.22 1.19
N ARG A 111 4.15 16.42 0.76
CA ARG A 111 3.53 16.77 -0.53
C ARG A 111 2.20 16.02 -0.73
N ALA A 112 2.15 15.04 -1.66
CA ALA A 112 0.97 14.22 -1.92
C ALA A 112 0.89 12.96 -1.03
N GLY A 113 1.84 12.78 -0.11
CA GLY A 113 1.89 11.67 0.83
C GLY A 113 2.69 10.46 0.33
N ASN A 114 2.47 9.34 1.00
CA ASN A 114 3.16 8.07 0.80
C ASN A 114 2.20 6.97 0.32
N ALA A 115 2.72 5.77 0.10
CA ALA A 115 1.88 4.60 -0.09
C ALA A 115 0.98 4.39 1.13
N ALA A 116 -0.32 4.20 0.90
CA ALA A 116 -1.31 4.02 1.96
C ALA A 116 -1.32 2.57 2.46
N LEU A 117 -1.19 2.39 3.79
CA LEU A 117 -1.19 1.07 4.45
C LEU A 117 -2.43 0.26 4.09
N GLU A 118 -3.61 0.85 4.21
CA GLU A 118 -4.88 0.17 3.98
C GLU A 118 -5.02 -0.32 2.54
N GLU A 119 -4.54 0.46 1.58
CA GLU A 119 -4.60 0.11 0.16
C GLU A 119 -3.63 -1.03 -0.16
N LEU A 120 -2.40 -0.96 0.34
CA LEU A 120 -1.40 -2.00 0.16
C LEU A 120 -1.83 -3.32 0.82
N ALA A 121 -2.25 -3.27 2.08
CA ALA A 121 -2.67 -4.45 2.84
C ALA A 121 -3.84 -5.16 2.17
N MET A 122 -4.87 -4.41 1.75
CA MET A 122 -6.02 -5.01 1.09
C MET A 122 -5.71 -5.51 -0.32
N ALA A 123 -4.84 -4.83 -1.08
CA ALA A 123 -4.41 -5.32 -2.39
C ALA A 123 -3.70 -6.69 -2.26
N LEU A 124 -2.80 -6.86 -1.31
CA LEU A 124 -2.12 -8.12 -1.04
C LEU A 124 -3.08 -9.20 -0.54
N ARG A 125 -4.02 -8.86 0.36
CA ARG A 125 -5.01 -9.81 0.89
C ARG A 125 -5.98 -10.29 -0.19
N VAL A 126 -6.57 -9.38 -0.95
CA VAL A 126 -7.58 -9.67 -1.99
C VAL A 126 -6.95 -10.40 -3.18
N ARG A 127 -5.72 -10.02 -3.55
CA ARG A 127 -5.01 -10.61 -4.68
C ARG A 127 -3.85 -11.50 -4.25
N LYS A 128 -4.06 -12.26 -3.16
CA LYS A 128 -3.11 -13.29 -2.70
C LYS A 128 -2.79 -14.32 -3.82
N ASP A 129 -3.79 -14.63 -4.64
CA ASP A 129 -3.65 -15.47 -5.82
C ASP A 129 -2.58 -14.98 -6.82
N TYR A 130 -2.49 -13.67 -6.96
CA TYR A 130 -1.58 -13.00 -7.90
C TYR A 130 -0.20 -12.74 -7.29
N TYR A 131 -0.16 -12.20 -6.07
CA TYR A 131 1.11 -11.79 -5.44
C TYR A 131 1.84 -12.94 -4.75
N GLY A 132 1.14 -13.95 -4.25
CA GLY A 132 1.74 -15.04 -3.47
C GLY A 132 2.40 -14.56 -2.17
N LEU A 133 2.03 -13.37 -1.69
CA LEU A 133 2.60 -12.73 -0.50
C LEU A 133 1.55 -12.64 0.61
N GLU A 134 2.04 -12.70 1.84
CA GLU A 134 1.24 -12.55 3.06
C GLU A 134 1.81 -11.44 3.93
N HIS A 135 0.96 -10.89 4.79
CA HIS A 135 1.32 -9.91 5.80
C HIS A 135 0.60 -10.20 7.12
N GLY A 136 1.16 -9.70 8.23
CA GLY A 136 0.57 -9.87 9.58
C GLY A 136 -0.39 -8.74 10.00
N ILE A 137 -0.83 -7.88 9.09
CA ILE A 137 -1.72 -6.75 9.42
C ILE A 137 -3.13 -7.27 9.69
N VAL A 138 -3.70 -6.90 10.84
CA VAL A 138 -5.10 -7.17 11.19
C VAL A 138 -5.96 -6.17 10.42
N THR A 139 -6.50 -6.59 9.27
CA THR A 139 -7.18 -5.67 8.34
C THR A 139 -8.47 -5.08 8.91
N GLU A 140 -9.09 -5.75 9.87
CA GLU A 140 -10.25 -5.26 10.63
C GLU A 140 -9.93 -4.00 11.48
N GLN A 141 -8.65 -3.67 11.66
CA GLN A 141 -8.19 -2.44 12.31
C GLN A 141 -7.88 -1.30 11.33
N LEU A 142 -7.98 -1.50 10.02
CA LEU A 142 -7.65 -0.47 9.03
C LEU A 142 -8.56 0.75 9.13
N TYR A 143 -9.88 0.55 9.06
CA TYR A 143 -10.83 1.67 9.20
C TYR A 143 -10.77 2.35 10.56
N PRO A 144 -10.77 1.64 11.70
CA PRO A 144 -10.58 2.26 13.01
C PRO A 144 -9.30 3.09 13.11
N SER A 145 -8.18 2.61 12.59
CA SER A 145 -6.90 3.33 12.59
C SER A 145 -6.93 4.58 11.73
N CYS A 146 -7.48 4.50 10.51
CA CYS A 146 -7.64 5.67 9.64
C CYS A 146 -8.58 6.71 10.27
N ARG A 147 -9.65 6.28 10.95
CA ARG A 147 -10.56 7.17 11.66
C ARG A 147 -9.87 7.86 12.84
N LEU A 148 -9.10 7.11 13.64
CA LEU A 148 -8.33 7.66 14.75
C LEU A 148 -7.34 8.72 14.25
N LEU A 149 -6.59 8.44 13.19
CA LEU A 149 -5.68 9.39 12.57
C LEU A 149 -6.43 10.64 12.11
N SER A 150 -7.54 10.47 11.36
CA SER A 150 -8.38 11.57 10.87
C SER A 150 -8.83 12.50 11.99
N MET A 151 -9.26 11.95 13.12
CA MET A 151 -9.67 12.73 14.29
C MET A 151 -8.47 13.44 14.94
N THR A 152 -7.32 12.78 15.00
CA THR A 152 -6.10 13.31 15.64
C THR A 152 -5.53 14.50 14.88
N ILE A 153 -5.50 14.42 13.53
CA ILE A 153 -4.92 15.48 12.69
C ILE A 153 -5.96 16.49 12.18
N GLY A 154 -7.24 16.28 12.48
CA GLY A 154 -8.33 17.17 12.01
C GLY A 154 -8.60 17.13 10.51
N GLN A 155 -8.16 16.09 9.80
CA GLN A 155 -8.36 15.91 8.37
C GLN A 155 -9.36 14.78 8.11
N PRO A 156 -10.56 15.06 7.54
CA PRO A 156 -11.54 14.02 7.28
C PRO A 156 -11.07 13.04 6.21
N ILE A 157 -11.44 11.76 6.36
CA ILE A 157 -11.21 10.77 5.31
C ILE A 157 -12.06 11.17 4.09
N PRO A 158 -11.47 11.31 2.90
CA PRO A 158 -12.25 11.59 1.68
C PRO A 158 -13.30 10.50 1.43
N ASN A 159 -14.50 10.88 1.03
CA ASN A 159 -15.58 9.92 0.81
C ASN A 159 -15.24 8.85 -0.22
N ASN A 160 -14.46 9.20 -1.24
CA ASN A 160 -14.01 8.30 -2.30
C ASN A 160 -12.65 7.61 -2.01
N LYS A 161 -12.11 7.75 -0.80
CA LYS A 161 -10.87 7.07 -0.43
C LYS A 161 -11.05 5.55 -0.58
N ALA A 162 -10.14 4.92 -1.29
CA ALA A 162 -10.15 3.46 -1.42
C ALA A 162 -10.14 2.80 -0.03
N ILE A 163 -10.78 1.64 0.10
CA ILE A 163 -10.84 0.79 1.29
C ILE A 163 -11.65 1.39 2.45
N VAL A 164 -11.38 2.65 2.85
CA VAL A 164 -11.89 3.24 4.10
C VAL A 164 -12.86 4.40 3.90
N GLY A 165 -13.00 4.94 2.70
CA GLY A 165 -13.89 6.05 2.39
C GLY A 165 -15.37 5.68 2.60
N ALA A 166 -16.23 6.67 2.81
CA ALA A 166 -17.66 6.46 3.04
C ALA A 166 -18.34 5.75 1.85
N ASN A 167 -17.86 6.03 0.63
CA ASN A 167 -18.40 5.46 -0.61
C ASN A 167 -17.80 4.09 -0.98
N ALA A 168 -16.77 3.61 -0.25
CA ALA A 168 -16.06 2.37 -0.61
C ALA A 168 -16.97 1.13 -0.69
N PHE A 169 -18.10 1.15 0.06
CA PHE A 169 -19.09 0.07 0.10
C PHE A 169 -20.52 0.60 -0.18
N ALA A 170 -20.63 1.72 -0.93
CA ALA A 170 -21.90 2.34 -1.27
C ALA A 170 -22.26 2.04 -2.73
N HIS A 171 -23.45 1.52 -2.97
CA HIS A 171 -23.98 1.25 -4.30
C HIS A 171 -25.29 2.03 -4.52
N GLU A 172 -25.32 2.93 -5.51
CA GLU A 172 -26.51 3.72 -5.87
C GLU A 172 -27.19 3.18 -7.14
N SER A 173 -26.44 2.66 -8.11
CA SER A 173 -26.99 2.16 -9.38
C SER A 173 -27.91 0.97 -9.17
N GLY A 174 -29.11 1.00 -9.78
CA GLY A 174 -30.09 -0.09 -9.68
C GLY A 174 -29.58 -1.44 -10.13
N ILE A 175 -28.73 -1.50 -11.16
CA ILE A 175 -28.09 -2.74 -11.63
C ILE A 175 -27.11 -3.28 -10.56
N HIS A 176 -26.31 -2.41 -9.96
CA HIS A 176 -25.37 -2.79 -8.91
C HIS A 176 -26.13 -3.28 -7.66
N GLN A 177 -27.18 -2.57 -7.27
CA GLN A 177 -28.02 -2.94 -6.12
C GLN A 177 -28.71 -4.29 -6.34
N ASP A 178 -29.26 -4.55 -7.53
CA ASP A 178 -29.88 -5.85 -7.87
C ASP A 178 -28.84 -6.98 -7.90
N GLY A 179 -27.64 -6.74 -8.42
CA GLY A 179 -26.52 -7.68 -8.38
C GLY A 179 -26.10 -8.02 -6.96
N MET A 180 -25.95 -7.01 -6.09
CA MET A 180 -25.59 -7.17 -4.67
C MET A 180 -26.64 -7.97 -3.88
N LEU A 181 -27.92 -7.77 -4.18
CA LEU A 181 -29.02 -8.51 -3.54
C LEU A 181 -29.05 -9.99 -3.95
N LYS A 182 -28.57 -10.30 -5.16
CA LYS A 182 -28.48 -11.69 -5.67
C LYS A 182 -27.21 -12.40 -5.22
N ASN A 183 -26.08 -11.73 -5.36
CA ASN A 183 -24.77 -12.22 -4.88
C ASN A 183 -23.82 -11.02 -4.65
N ARG A 184 -23.38 -10.85 -3.41
CA ARG A 184 -22.47 -9.74 -3.03
C ARG A 184 -21.16 -9.76 -3.80
N GLU A 185 -20.58 -10.92 -4.08
CA GLU A 185 -19.34 -11.08 -4.83
C GLU A 185 -19.40 -10.51 -6.25
N THR A 186 -20.59 -10.20 -6.78
CA THR A 186 -20.76 -9.59 -8.11
C THR A 186 -20.11 -8.20 -8.20
N TYR A 187 -20.10 -7.44 -7.09
CA TYR A 187 -19.57 -6.07 -7.04
C TYR A 187 -18.69 -5.77 -5.82
N GLU A 188 -18.48 -6.73 -4.94
CA GLU A 188 -17.61 -6.58 -3.76
C GLU A 188 -16.44 -7.58 -3.82
N ILE A 189 -15.23 -7.05 -3.92
CA ILE A 189 -13.97 -7.82 -3.81
C ILE A 189 -13.53 -8.00 -2.35
N MET A 190 -14.18 -7.31 -1.42
CA MET A 190 -13.96 -7.32 0.02
C MET A 190 -15.25 -6.91 0.74
N THR A 191 -15.42 -7.30 1.99
CA THR A 191 -16.59 -6.91 2.80
C THR A 191 -16.28 -5.73 3.72
N PRO A 192 -17.27 -4.93 4.14
CA PRO A 192 -17.06 -3.88 5.14
C PRO A 192 -16.41 -4.40 6.42
N GLN A 193 -16.82 -5.57 6.89
CA GLN A 193 -16.29 -6.19 8.10
C GLN A 193 -14.80 -6.53 7.96
N SER A 194 -14.35 -6.92 6.76
CA SER A 194 -12.94 -7.26 6.52
C SER A 194 -11.98 -6.09 6.71
N VAL A 195 -12.49 -4.88 6.77
CA VAL A 195 -11.72 -3.64 7.01
C VAL A 195 -12.13 -2.92 8.30
N GLY A 196 -13.00 -3.53 9.13
CA GLY A 196 -13.46 -2.99 10.41
C GLY A 196 -14.60 -1.98 10.32
N ARG A 197 -15.41 -2.04 9.27
CA ARG A 197 -16.68 -1.29 9.16
C ARG A 197 -17.87 -2.20 9.48
N ASN A 198 -18.90 -1.64 10.06
CA ASN A 198 -20.06 -2.45 10.52
C ASN A 198 -21.09 -2.69 9.43
N GLU A 199 -21.21 -1.84 8.38
CA GLU A 199 -22.29 -1.94 7.38
C GLU A 199 -21.85 -1.52 5.97
N SER A 200 -22.47 -2.15 4.96
CA SER A 200 -22.57 -1.65 3.59
C SER A 200 -23.81 -0.75 3.48
N ASN A 201 -23.67 0.48 2.99
CA ASN A 201 -24.79 1.39 2.83
C ASN A 201 -25.39 1.27 1.43
N LEU A 202 -26.62 0.72 1.34
CA LEU A 202 -27.49 0.93 0.18
C LEU A 202 -27.98 2.38 0.20
N VAL A 203 -27.35 3.20 -0.63
CA VAL A 203 -27.76 4.60 -0.76
C VAL A 203 -28.94 4.69 -1.73
N ILE A 204 -30.09 5.20 -1.25
CA ILE A 204 -31.22 5.50 -2.14
C ILE A 204 -30.95 6.86 -2.79
N GLY A 205 -30.88 6.89 -4.11
CA GLY A 205 -30.72 8.07 -4.94
C GLY A 205 -31.57 7.98 -6.22
N LYS A 206 -31.46 8.96 -7.08
CA LYS A 206 -32.24 9.05 -8.33
C LYS A 206 -32.02 7.88 -9.30
N HIS A 207 -30.97 7.09 -9.10
CA HIS A 207 -30.62 5.93 -9.93
C HIS A 207 -30.97 4.59 -9.26
N SER A 208 -31.56 4.58 -8.06
CA SER A 208 -31.97 3.39 -7.35
C SER A 208 -33.14 2.68 -8.05
N GLY A 209 -33.01 1.37 -8.23
CA GLY A 209 -34.04 0.52 -8.80
C GLY A 209 -35.18 0.22 -7.81
N ARG A 210 -36.32 -0.25 -8.33
CA ARG A 210 -37.52 -0.60 -7.55
C ARG A 210 -37.21 -1.60 -6.43
N ASN A 211 -36.34 -2.57 -6.66
CA ASN A 211 -35.95 -3.59 -5.66
C ASN A 211 -35.18 -3.02 -4.48
N ALA A 212 -34.29 -2.03 -4.72
CA ALA A 212 -33.56 -1.37 -3.65
C ALA A 212 -34.46 -0.53 -2.74
N VAL A 213 -35.45 0.17 -3.34
CA VAL A 213 -36.45 0.92 -2.60
C VAL A 213 -37.29 -0.03 -1.73
N ARG A 214 -37.76 -1.13 -2.30
CA ARG A 214 -38.55 -2.14 -1.59
C ARG A 214 -37.84 -2.71 -0.36
N ASN A 215 -36.57 -3.13 -0.53
CA ASN A 215 -35.77 -3.72 0.57
C ASN A 215 -35.42 -2.72 1.70
N LYS A 216 -35.56 -1.42 1.50
CA LYS A 216 -35.30 -0.43 2.56
C LYS A 216 -36.53 -0.15 3.41
N PHE A 217 -37.72 -0.42 2.91
CA PHE A 217 -38.98 -0.09 3.57
C PHE A 217 -39.76 -1.35 4.03
N GLU A 218 -39.28 -2.54 3.72
CA GLU A 218 -39.68 -3.82 4.35
C GLU A 218 -38.69 -4.16 5.48
#